data_4a8484f9e3e0feba7236e1f41b55ac23
#
_entry.id   4a8484f9e3e0feba7236e1f41b55ac23
#
_cell.length_a   1.000
_cell.length_b   1.000
_cell.length_c   1.000
_cell.angle_alpha   90.00
_cell.angle_beta   90.00
_cell.angle_gamma   90.00
#
_symmetry.space_group_name_H-M   'P 1'
#
loop_
_entity.id
_entity.type
_entity.pdbx_description
1 polymer ?
#
loop_
_entity_poly.entity_id
_entity_poly.type
_entity_poly.pdbx_seq_one_letter_code
_entity_poly.pdbx_strand_id
1 'polypeptide(L)'
;VAQNIQLEVKYKMYVKIHETENKDIVAVCDEDLIGKKFEEKGLVLDVSEEFYKGEKMDEKRTLEIMKKADILNIVGEKSIDLASKNDIVSKMNIIKIKGIPHAQVF
;
A
#
# COMPACT_ATOMS: atom_id res chain seq x y z
N VAL A 1 19.86 4.11 -35.19
CA VAL A 1 19.11 5.04 -34.34
C VAL A 1 18.73 4.38 -33.06
N ALA A 2 19.18 4.95 -32.01
CA ALA A 2 18.81 4.46 -30.70
C ALA A 2 17.35 4.80 -30.44
N GLN A 3 16.60 3.79 -30.13
CA GLN A 3 15.23 3.96 -29.74
C GLN A 3 15.22 4.08 -28.23
N ASN A 4 14.73 5.20 -27.76
CA ASN A 4 14.50 5.33 -26.34
C ASN A 4 13.21 4.65 -25.99
N ILE A 5 13.31 3.36 -25.80
CA ILE A 5 12.18 2.62 -25.32
C ILE A 5 12.18 2.76 -23.80
N GLN A 6 11.22 3.49 -23.32
CA GLN A 6 11.06 3.59 -21.89
C GLN A 6 10.13 2.51 -21.42
N LEU A 7 10.68 1.64 -20.62
CA LEU A 7 9.88 0.64 -19.95
C LEU A 7 9.45 1.24 -18.62
N GLU A 8 8.21 1.64 -18.59
CA GLU A 8 7.67 2.18 -17.35
C GLU A 8 7.14 1.05 -16.49
N VAL A 9 7.39 1.16 -15.21
CA VAL A 9 6.76 0.28 -14.26
C VAL A 9 5.29 0.66 -14.22
N LYS A 10 4.48 -0.29 -14.59
CA LYS A 10 3.05 -0.03 -14.73
C LYS A 10 2.26 -0.10 -13.43
N TYR A 11 2.89 -0.62 -12.41
CA TYR A 11 2.21 -0.76 -11.13
C TYR A 11 2.23 0.55 -10.39
N LYS A 12 1.06 1.03 -10.09
CA LYS A 12 0.89 2.21 -9.26
C LYS A 12 0.05 1.84 -8.06
N MET A 13 0.30 2.53 -7.00
CA MET A 13 -0.47 2.36 -5.77
C MET A 13 -1.13 3.68 -5.44
N TYR A 14 -2.24 3.60 -4.74
CA TYR A 14 -2.78 4.80 -4.11
C TYR A 14 -2.05 4.98 -2.79
N VAL A 15 -1.62 6.20 -2.55
CA VAL A 15 -0.92 6.56 -1.32
C VAL A 15 -1.63 7.77 -0.73
N LYS A 16 -2.08 7.65 0.50
CA LYS A 16 -2.73 8.76 1.19
C LYS A 16 -2.04 9.01 2.52
N ILE A 17 -1.64 10.25 2.74
CA ILE A 17 -0.97 10.64 3.96
C ILE A 17 -1.97 11.37 4.84
N HIS A 18 -2.19 10.83 6.04
CA HIS A 18 -3.04 11.44 7.04
C HIS A 18 -2.13 12.07 8.09
N GLU A 19 -2.06 13.37 8.06
CA GLU A 19 -1.23 14.09 9.01
C GLU A 19 -2.01 14.29 10.30
N THR A 20 -1.39 13.91 11.40
CA THR A 20 -1.95 14.16 12.71
C THR A 20 -0.96 15.05 13.48
N GLU A 21 -1.35 15.51 14.64
CA GLU A 21 -0.51 16.39 15.44
C GLU A 21 0.86 15.79 15.75
N ASN A 22 0.92 14.50 16.00
CA ASN A 22 2.16 13.83 16.42
C ASN A 22 2.72 12.81 15.46
N LYS A 23 1.92 12.31 14.54
CA LYS A 23 2.33 11.19 13.67
C LYS A 23 1.70 11.30 12.30
N ASP A 24 2.43 10.83 11.31
CA ASP A 24 1.91 10.66 9.96
C ASP A 24 1.47 9.22 9.77
N ILE A 25 0.22 9.05 9.38
CA ILE A 25 -0.34 7.75 9.05
C ILE A 25 -0.41 7.67 7.54
N VAL A 26 0.25 6.68 6.97
CA VAL A 26 0.28 6.50 5.52
C VAL A 26 -0.52 5.26 5.17
N ALA A 27 -1.43 5.42 4.24
CA ALA A 27 -2.25 4.33 3.74
C ALA A 27 -1.85 4.04 2.29
N VAL A 28 -1.51 2.79 2.00
CA VAL A 28 -1.07 2.37 0.67
C VAL A 28 -1.91 1.19 0.23
N CYS A 29 -2.45 1.23 -0.97
CA CYS A 29 -3.15 0.08 -1.51
C CYS A 29 -2.94 -0.06 -3.01
N ASP A 30 -3.09 -1.30 -3.49
CA ASP A 30 -3.10 -1.58 -4.91
C ASP A 30 -4.26 -0.83 -5.55
N GLU A 31 -4.04 -0.26 -6.73
CA GLU A 31 -5.07 0.61 -7.31
C GLU A 31 -6.37 -0.10 -7.66
N ASP A 32 -6.32 -1.40 -7.95
CA ASP A 32 -7.52 -2.17 -8.29
C ASP A 32 -8.36 -2.57 -7.08
N LEU A 33 -7.87 -2.33 -5.88
CA LEU A 33 -8.60 -2.68 -4.67
C LEU A 33 -9.41 -1.53 -4.07
N ILE A 34 -9.18 -0.32 -4.57
CA ILE A 34 -9.83 0.85 -3.98
C ILE A 34 -11.36 0.72 -4.04
N GLY A 35 -12.01 1.03 -2.95
CA GLY A 35 -13.47 0.96 -2.84
C GLY A 35 -14.03 -0.43 -2.56
N LYS A 36 -13.17 -1.44 -2.50
CA LYS A 36 -13.60 -2.81 -2.25
C LYS A 36 -13.59 -3.16 -0.77
N LYS A 37 -14.40 -4.12 -0.42
CA LYS A 37 -14.52 -4.57 0.96
C LYS A 37 -14.50 -6.09 0.97
N PHE A 38 -13.70 -6.65 1.84
CA PHE A 38 -13.54 -8.09 1.96
C PHE A 38 -13.86 -8.53 3.38
N GLU A 39 -14.51 -9.68 3.51
CA GLU A 39 -14.90 -10.17 4.81
C GLU A 39 -14.67 -11.67 4.89
N GLU A 40 -14.05 -12.11 5.96
CA GLU A 40 -13.73 -13.51 6.16
C GLU A 40 -13.59 -13.79 7.65
N LYS A 41 -14.36 -14.76 8.14
CA LYS A 41 -14.28 -15.22 9.54
C LYS A 41 -14.34 -14.09 10.57
N GLY A 42 -15.24 -13.15 10.33
CA GLY A 42 -15.42 -12.03 11.25
C GLY A 42 -14.43 -10.88 11.08
N LEU A 43 -13.47 -11.04 10.18
CA LEU A 43 -12.52 -9.96 9.88
C LEU A 43 -13.01 -9.19 8.66
N VAL A 44 -12.93 -7.89 8.73
CA VAL A 44 -13.36 -7.01 7.64
C VAL A 44 -12.17 -6.18 7.18
N LEU A 45 -11.91 -6.22 5.87
CA LEU A 45 -10.92 -5.38 5.25
C LEU A 45 -11.67 -4.41 4.34
N ASP A 46 -11.75 -3.17 4.76
CA ASP A 46 -12.46 -2.11 4.03
C ASP A 46 -11.43 -1.19 3.37
N VAL A 47 -11.26 -1.32 2.05
CA VAL A 47 -10.33 -0.50 1.31
C VAL A 47 -11.07 0.75 0.85
N SER A 48 -11.46 1.57 1.81
CA SER A 48 -12.29 2.74 1.55
C SER A 48 -11.55 3.82 0.77
N GLU A 49 -12.27 4.52 -0.08
CA GLU A 49 -11.71 5.65 -0.81
C GLU A 49 -11.27 6.74 0.17
N GLU A 50 -12.04 6.94 1.20
CA GLU A 50 -11.76 7.96 2.19
C GLU A 50 -10.40 7.77 2.86
N PHE A 51 -10.05 6.54 3.17
CA PHE A 51 -8.79 6.26 3.87
C PHE A 51 -7.62 6.01 2.91
N TYR A 52 -7.85 5.40 1.76
CA TYR A 52 -6.79 4.96 0.86
C TYR A 52 -6.63 5.76 -0.43
N LYS A 53 -7.69 6.41 -0.91
CA LYS A 53 -7.61 7.05 -2.21
C LYS A 53 -6.93 8.42 -2.15
N GLY A 54 -5.63 8.39 -2.21
CA GLY A 54 -4.84 9.60 -2.28
C GLY A 54 -4.28 9.78 -3.69
N GLU A 55 -2.98 9.98 -3.78
CA GLU A 55 -2.29 10.16 -5.05
C GLU A 55 -1.82 8.81 -5.58
N LYS A 56 -1.94 8.60 -6.88
CA LYS A 56 -1.33 7.43 -7.51
C LYS A 56 0.15 7.66 -7.67
N MET A 57 0.93 6.71 -7.21
CA MET A 57 2.39 6.81 -7.25
C MET A 57 3.00 5.54 -7.79
N ASP A 58 4.17 5.68 -8.39
CA ASP A 58 4.94 4.52 -8.80
C ASP A 58 5.63 3.87 -7.58
N GLU A 59 6.29 2.75 -7.82
CA GLU A 59 6.93 2.00 -6.73
C GLU A 59 8.01 2.81 -6.02
N LYS A 60 8.81 3.53 -6.77
CA LYS A 60 9.92 4.29 -6.19
C LYS A 60 9.44 5.35 -5.21
N ARG A 61 8.46 6.14 -5.62
CA ARG A 61 7.93 7.20 -4.78
C ARG A 61 7.16 6.64 -3.60
N THR A 62 6.39 5.57 -3.85
CA THR A 62 5.66 4.89 -2.79
C THR A 62 6.61 4.41 -1.71
N LEU A 63 7.71 3.79 -2.12
CA LEU A 63 8.70 3.28 -1.18
C LEU A 63 9.32 4.40 -0.33
N GLU A 64 9.63 5.52 -0.95
CA GLU A 64 10.20 6.66 -0.22
C GLU A 64 9.24 7.13 0.88
N ILE A 65 7.95 7.18 0.58
CA ILE A 65 6.95 7.60 1.56
C ILE A 65 6.75 6.54 2.65
N MET A 66 6.73 5.26 2.26
CA MET A 66 6.63 4.17 3.23
C MET A 66 7.73 4.23 4.28
N LYS A 67 8.94 4.54 3.85
CA LYS A 67 10.10 4.60 4.77
C LYS A 67 10.01 5.73 5.78
N LYS A 68 9.24 6.76 5.49
CA LYS A 68 9.11 7.91 6.37
C LYS A 68 7.86 7.89 7.24
N ALA A 69 6.98 6.92 7.01
CA ALA A 69 5.73 6.85 7.74
C ALA A 69 5.95 6.48 9.20
N ASP A 70 5.17 7.08 10.08
CA ASP A 70 5.17 6.69 11.50
C ASP A 70 4.27 5.45 11.68
N ILE A 71 3.11 5.49 11.03
CA ILE A 71 2.20 4.34 11.00
C ILE A 71 1.88 4.08 9.53
N LEU A 72 1.94 2.82 9.14
CA LEU A 72 1.74 2.43 7.76
C LEU A 72 0.70 1.32 7.67
N ASN A 73 -0.31 1.55 6.85
CA ASN A 73 -1.33 0.55 6.51
C ASN A 73 -1.17 0.19 5.05
N ILE A 74 -1.01 -1.08 4.76
CA ILE A 74 -0.73 -1.57 3.41
C ILE A 74 -1.73 -2.66 3.04
N VAL A 75 -2.31 -2.55 1.85
CA VAL A 75 -3.26 -3.55 1.34
C VAL A 75 -2.94 -3.88 -0.10
N GLY A 76 -2.90 -5.16 -0.40
CA GLY A 76 -2.75 -5.65 -1.77
C GLY A 76 -1.41 -6.30 -2.03
N GLU A 77 -1.40 -7.21 -3.00
CA GLU A 77 -0.20 -8.00 -3.30
C GLU A 77 0.98 -7.16 -3.75
N LYS A 78 0.75 -6.18 -4.60
CA LYS A 78 1.83 -5.35 -5.11
C LYS A 78 2.40 -4.44 -4.05
N SER A 79 1.52 -3.84 -3.26
CA SER A 79 1.93 -2.94 -2.18
C SER A 79 2.67 -3.70 -1.08
N ILE A 80 2.15 -4.86 -0.71
CA ILE A 80 2.78 -5.71 0.31
C ILE A 80 4.12 -6.25 -0.20
N ASP A 81 4.19 -6.67 -1.47
CA ASP A 81 5.44 -7.16 -2.04
C ASP A 81 6.53 -6.07 -2.02
N LEU A 82 6.17 -4.86 -2.38
CA LEU A 82 7.09 -3.73 -2.34
C LEU A 82 7.65 -3.52 -0.92
N ALA A 83 6.77 -3.55 0.05
CA ALA A 83 7.18 -3.38 1.45
C ALA A 83 8.01 -4.55 1.96
N SER A 84 7.63 -5.77 1.60
CA SER A 84 8.33 -6.98 2.05
C SER A 84 9.75 -7.07 1.52
N LYS A 85 9.94 -6.85 0.24
CA LYS A 85 11.29 -6.97 -0.34
C LYS A 85 12.20 -5.82 0.05
N ASN A 86 11.68 -4.80 0.70
CA ASN A 86 12.46 -3.70 1.22
C ASN A 86 12.50 -3.69 2.76
N ASP A 87 12.14 -4.81 3.36
CA ASP A 87 12.20 -5.03 4.81
C ASP A 87 11.38 -4.05 5.66
N ILE A 88 10.34 -3.48 5.07
CA ILE A 88 9.44 -2.58 5.79
C ILE A 88 8.42 -3.38 6.60
N VAL A 89 8.03 -4.53 6.07
CA VAL A 89 7.08 -5.41 6.72
C VAL A 89 7.64 -6.82 6.73
N SER A 90 7.38 -7.58 7.79
CA SER A 90 7.77 -8.98 7.86
C SER A 90 6.56 -9.88 7.62
N LYS A 91 6.81 -11.12 7.25
CA LYS A 91 5.74 -12.09 7.02
C LYS A 91 4.82 -12.25 8.23
N MET A 92 5.36 -12.08 9.41
CA MET A 92 4.60 -12.23 10.65
C MET A 92 3.55 -11.11 10.83
N ASN A 93 3.73 -10.01 10.15
CA ASN A 93 2.80 -8.87 10.24
C ASN A 93 1.73 -8.91 9.17
N ILE A 94 1.83 -9.84 8.23
CA ILE A 94 0.91 -9.91 7.10
C ILE A 94 -0.24 -10.87 7.42
N ILE A 95 -1.46 -10.37 7.29
CA ILE A 95 -2.65 -11.23 7.37
C ILE A 95 -3.34 -11.23 6.01
N LYS A 96 -4.08 -12.27 5.73
CA LYS A 96 -4.83 -12.36 4.47
C LYS A 96 -6.32 -12.46 4.78
N ILE A 97 -7.09 -11.66 4.07
CA ILE A 97 -8.54 -11.71 4.14
C ILE A 97 -9.03 -11.91 2.72
N LYS A 98 -9.69 -13.03 2.46
CA LYS A 98 -10.09 -13.43 1.10
C LYS A 98 -8.92 -13.44 0.13
N GLY A 99 -7.75 -13.87 0.62
CA GLY A 99 -6.54 -13.90 -0.18
C GLY A 99 -5.85 -12.56 -0.37
N ILE A 100 -6.41 -11.48 0.14
CA ILE A 100 -5.83 -10.15 0.00
C ILE A 100 -4.90 -9.88 1.20
N PRO A 101 -3.60 -9.67 0.96
CA PRO A 101 -2.68 -9.41 2.05
C PRO A 101 -2.83 -7.99 2.59
N HIS A 102 -2.70 -7.89 3.89
CA HIS A 102 -2.81 -6.63 4.62
C HIS A 102 -1.79 -6.62 5.74
N ALA A 103 -1.19 -5.48 5.97
CA ALA A 103 -0.26 -5.30 7.09
C ALA A 103 -0.39 -3.92 7.68
N GLN A 104 -0.12 -3.83 8.97
CA GLN A 104 -0.06 -2.57 9.68
C GLN A 104 1.28 -2.52 10.40
N VAL A 105 1.99 -1.44 10.21
CA VAL A 105 3.34 -1.25 10.77
C VAL A 105 3.35 0.03 11.60
N PHE A 106 3.90 -0.07 12.77
CA PHE A 106 4.01 1.06 13.70
C PHE A 106 5.43 1.52 13.89
#